data_43ad0a421f2ae8378b48a5e44aaf7daa
#
_entry.id   43ad0a421f2ae8378b48a5e44aaf7daa
#
_cell.length_a   1.000
_cell.length_b   1.000
_cell.length_c   1.000
_cell.angle_alpha   90.00
_cell.angle_beta   90.00
_cell.angle_gamma   90.00
#
_symmetry.space_group_name_H-M   'P 1'
#
loop_
_entity.id
_entity.type
_entity.pdbx_description
1 polymer ?
#
loop_
_entity_poly.entity_id
_entity_poly.type
_entity_poly.pdbx_seq_one_letter_code
_entity_poly.pdbx_strand_id
1 'polypeptide(L)'
;TFRNLFRYKKRLIMTVFGIGCTTGLMVVGFGLKDSIMNIASLQYDNIQLYDAMAALNTDETDKLDDPDKTLNEIMENESGIETFAKVSMKSMDISSGSNVRTAYTVVCKDAQALESMMVFQSRTTKKTYELTDDGVILTEQMAEALGVGEGDTVSITSGENAPVTAVVAHVMENYLMHYVYM
;
A
#
# COMPACT_ATOMS: atom_id res chain seq x y z
N THR A 1 -16.42 32.86 -44.71
CA THR A 1 -15.87 31.55 -44.25
C THR A 1 -16.68 30.98 -43.09
N PHE A 2 -17.03 31.73 -42.04
CA PHE A 2 -17.84 31.28 -40.89
C PHE A 2 -19.25 30.79 -41.29
N ARG A 3 -19.91 31.51 -42.21
CA ARG A 3 -21.23 31.13 -42.68
C ARG A 3 -21.27 29.77 -43.41
N ASN A 4 -20.18 29.36 -44.02
CA ASN A 4 -20.03 28.04 -44.69
C ASN A 4 -19.85 26.91 -43.66
N LEU A 5 -19.14 27.14 -42.54
CA LEU A 5 -19.01 26.19 -41.46
C LEU A 5 -20.36 25.81 -40.85
N PHE A 6 -21.20 26.80 -40.57
CA PHE A 6 -22.53 26.57 -39.99
C PHE A 6 -23.54 25.97 -40.96
N ARG A 7 -23.32 26.10 -42.27
CA ARG A 7 -24.19 25.52 -43.31
C ARG A 7 -24.03 23.99 -43.37
N TYR A 8 -22.85 23.43 -43.06
CA TYR A 8 -22.60 21.99 -43.05
C TYR A 8 -22.32 21.44 -41.65
N LYS A 9 -23.22 21.70 -40.71
CA LYS A 9 -23.10 21.34 -39.27
C LYS A 9 -22.68 19.89 -39.04
N LYS A 10 -23.28 18.93 -39.78
CA LYS A 10 -22.92 17.50 -39.64
C LYS A 10 -21.46 17.22 -39.94
N ARG A 11 -20.91 17.85 -41.00
CA ARG A 11 -19.50 17.64 -41.39
C ARG A 11 -18.55 18.31 -40.39
N LEU A 12 -18.90 19.48 -39.89
CA LEU A 12 -18.17 20.18 -38.85
C LEU A 12 -18.10 19.33 -37.57
N ILE A 13 -19.24 18.82 -37.09
CA ILE A 13 -19.32 17.99 -35.89
C ILE A 13 -18.46 16.71 -36.04
N MET A 14 -18.55 16.02 -37.17
CA MET A 14 -17.78 14.83 -37.44
C MET A 14 -16.26 15.11 -37.39
N THR A 15 -15.82 16.22 -37.99
CA THR A 15 -14.40 16.61 -38.00
C THR A 15 -13.91 16.99 -36.61
N VAL A 16 -14.67 17.80 -35.88
CA VAL A 16 -14.32 18.21 -34.50
C VAL A 16 -14.31 17.00 -33.58
N PHE A 17 -15.29 16.10 -33.71
CA PHE A 17 -15.34 14.88 -32.91
C PHE A 17 -14.16 13.94 -33.23
N GLY A 18 -13.82 13.75 -34.51
CA GLY A 18 -12.69 12.92 -34.93
C GLY A 18 -11.36 13.43 -34.36
N ILE A 19 -11.08 14.72 -34.53
CA ILE A 19 -9.84 15.35 -34.01
C ILE A 19 -9.87 15.34 -32.46
N GLY A 20 -10.99 15.72 -31.86
CA GLY A 20 -11.14 15.77 -30.41
C GLY A 20 -10.95 14.40 -29.75
N CYS A 21 -11.55 13.35 -30.30
CA CYS A 21 -11.36 11.98 -29.79
C CYS A 21 -9.91 11.51 -29.90
N THR A 22 -9.26 11.76 -31.03
CA THR A 22 -7.86 11.37 -31.25
C THR A 22 -6.93 12.09 -30.26
N THR A 23 -7.10 13.41 -30.14
CA THR A 23 -6.33 14.21 -29.17
C THR A 23 -6.63 13.79 -27.72
N GLY A 24 -7.91 13.54 -27.41
CA GLY A 24 -8.32 13.05 -26.09
C GLY A 24 -7.67 11.71 -25.73
N LEU A 25 -7.64 10.77 -26.66
CA LEU A 25 -6.95 9.48 -26.46
C LEU A 25 -5.45 9.64 -26.20
N MET A 26 -4.80 10.55 -26.93
CA MET A 26 -3.38 10.85 -26.68
C MET A 26 -3.16 11.42 -25.27
N VAL A 27 -3.96 12.39 -24.86
CA VAL A 27 -3.86 12.99 -23.51
C VAL A 27 -4.10 11.95 -22.43
N VAL A 28 -5.10 11.10 -22.59
CA VAL A 28 -5.38 10.00 -21.65
C VAL A 28 -4.21 9.01 -21.60
N GLY A 29 -3.66 8.63 -22.76
CA GLY A 29 -2.54 7.69 -22.83
C GLY A 29 -1.27 8.21 -22.14
N PHE A 30 -0.89 9.46 -22.40
CA PHE A 30 0.25 10.09 -21.74
C PHE A 30 0.00 10.35 -20.25
N GLY A 31 -1.21 10.81 -19.89
CA GLY A 31 -1.57 11.04 -18.49
C GLY A 31 -1.58 9.74 -17.67
N LEU A 32 -2.08 8.64 -18.24
CA LEU A 32 -2.05 7.34 -17.58
C LEU A 32 -0.62 6.82 -17.40
N LYS A 33 0.22 6.93 -18.44
CA LYS A 33 1.64 6.58 -18.35
C LYS A 33 2.33 7.37 -17.21
N ASP A 34 2.15 8.67 -17.18
CA ASP A 34 2.76 9.55 -16.19
C ASP A 34 2.29 9.21 -14.77
N SER A 35 0.99 8.94 -14.61
CA SER A 35 0.41 8.52 -13.32
C SER A 35 1.01 7.20 -12.82
N ILE A 36 1.15 6.20 -13.69
CA ILE A 36 1.72 4.89 -13.32
C ILE A 36 3.20 5.03 -12.95
N MET A 37 3.97 5.80 -13.71
CA MET A 37 5.39 6.04 -13.40
C MET A 37 5.56 6.77 -12.06
N ASN A 38 4.71 7.75 -11.78
CA ASN A 38 4.74 8.48 -10.51
C ASN A 38 4.36 7.60 -9.31
N ILE A 39 3.41 6.67 -9.47
CA ILE A 39 3.05 5.74 -8.39
C ILE A 39 4.26 4.90 -7.96
N ALA A 40 5.02 4.37 -8.91
CA ALA A 40 6.20 3.57 -8.60
C ALA A 40 7.25 4.38 -7.81
N SER A 41 7.55 5.60 -8.26
CA SER A 41 8.48 6.49 -7.54
C SER A 41 7.95 6.87 -6.16
N LEU A 42 6.68 7.24 -6.03
CA LEU A 42 6.09 7.57 -4.73
C LEU A 42 6.12 6.39 -3.75
N GLN A 43 5.88 5.18 -4.24
CA GLN A 43 5.87 3.99 -3.40
C GLN A 43 7.27 3.57 -2.96
N TYR A 44 8.22 3.48 -3.90
CA TYR A 44 9.53 2.87 -3.65
C TYR A 44 10.64 3.87 -3.30
N ASP A 45 10.48 5.16 -3.63
CA ASP A 45 11.46 6.18 -3.24
C ASP A 45 11.07 6.89 -1.93
N ASN A 46 9.76 6.90 -1.55
CA ASN A 46 9.29 7.69 -0.42
C ASN A 46 8.60 6.89 0.70
N ILE A 47 8.14 5.67 0.44
CA ILE A 47 7.38 4.89 1.42
C ILE A 47 8.10 3.59 1.77
N GLN A 48 8.42 2.76 0.77
CA GLN A 48 9.10 1.48 0.95
C GLN A 48 10.58 1.65 0.57
N LEU A 49 11.43 1.82 1.56
CA LEU A 49 12.86 2.12 1.35
C LEU A 49 13.75 0.88 1.35
N TYR A 50 13.17 -0.32 1.56
CA TYR A 50 13.92 -1.57 1.52
C TYR A 50 14.17 -2.05 0.09
N ASP A 51 15.34 -2.64 -0.14
CA ASP A 51 15.75 -3.14 -1.46
C ASP A 51 15.17 -4.52 -1.78
N ALA A 52 14.96 -5.36 -0.77
CA ALA A 52 14.49 -6.73 -0.96
C ALA A 52 13.63 -7.23 0.20
N MET A 53 12.72 -8.13 -0.12
CA MET A 53 11.93 -8.90 0.85
C MET A 53 12.15 -10.38 0.58
N ALA A 54 12.49 -11.13 1.62
CA ALA A 54 12.62 -12.58 1.55
C ALA A 54 11.52 -13.24 2.38
N ALA A 55 10.81 -14.20 1.79
CA ALA A 55 9.87 -15.04 2.52
C ALA A 55 10.55 -16.33 2.95
N LEU A 56 10.44 -16.66 4.22
CA LEU A 56 10.98 -17.91 4.76
C LEU A 56 10.06 -19.09 4.38
N ASN A 57 10.68 -20.21 4.01
CA ASN A 57 9.95 -21.44 3.80
C ASN A 57 9.69 -22.09 5.16
N THR A 58 8.43 -22.12 5.59
CA THR A 58 8.01 -22.64 6.89
C THR A 58 8.41 -24.11 7.08
N ASP A 59 8.29 -24.93 6.04
CA ASP A 59 8.61 -26.37 6.11
C ASP A 59 10.09 -26.66 6.40
N GLU A 60 10.99 -25.78 5.94
CA GLU A 60 12.42 -25.88 6.22
C GLU A 60 12.80 -25.20 7.54
N THR A 61 12.10 -24.11 7.86
CA THR A 61 12.33 -23.33 9.09
C THR A 61 11.95 -24.17 10.33
N ASP A 62 10.88 -24.94 10.26
CA ASP A 62 10.42 -25.82 11.35
C ASP A 62 11.39 -27.00 11.67
N LYS A 63 12.35 -27.26 10.80
CA LYS A 63 13.41 -28.25 11.02
C LYS A 63 14.62 -27.71 11.79
N LEU A 64 14.69 -26.40 12.00
CA LEU A 64 15.75 -25.74 12.74
C LEU A 64 15.44 -25.74 14.24
N ASP A 65 16.45 -25.98 15.08
CA ASP A 65 16.30 -25.94 16.54
C ASP A 65 15.96 -24.51 17.04
N ASP A 66 16.54 -23.49 16.40
CA ASP A 66 16.25 -22.07 16.68
C ASP A 66 16.32 -21.28 15.36
N PRO A 67 15.15 -21.16 14.66
CA PRO A 67 15.08 -20.44 13.40
C PRO A 67 15.45 -18.96 13.49
N ASP A 68 15.05 -18.31 14.57
CA ASP A 68 15.30 -16.88 14.79
C ASP A 68 16.79 -16.59 14.95
N LYS A 69 17.50 -17.44 15.69
CA LYS A 69 18.94 -17.32 15.89
C LYS A 69 19.71 -17.59 14.60
N THR A 70 19.36 -18.67 13.91
CA THR A 70 20.00 -19.02 12.62
C THR A 70 19.83 -17.92 11.59
N LEU A 71 18.63 -17.32 11.51
CA LEU A 71 18.38 -16.22 10.60
C LEU A 71 19.23 -14.98 10.96
N ASN A 72 19.31 -14.63 12.23
CA ASN A 72 20.16 -13.51 12.67
C ASN A 72 21.62 -13.74 12.30
N GLU A 73 22.16 -14.93 12.59
CA GLU A 73 23.54 -15.28 12.26
C GLU A 73 23.82 -15.17 10.75
N ILE A 74 22.89 -15.59 9.90
CA ILE A 74 23.01 -15.46 8.44
C ILE A 74 23.00 -13.97 8.04
N MET A 75 22.05 -13.20 8.52
CA MET A 75 21.89 -11.80 8.14
C MET A 75 23.05 -10.92 8.62
N GLU A 76 23.57 -11.17 9.83
CA GLU A 76 24.69 -10.42 10.39
C GLU A 76 26.04 -10.76 9.73
N ASN A 77 26.19 -11.99 9.20
CA ASN A 77 27.44 -12.42 8.57
C ASN A 77 27.53 -12.05 7.08
N GLU A 78 26.42 -11.69 6.43
CA GLU A 78 26.41 -11.30 5.02
C GLU A 78 26.83 -9.83 4.83
N SER A 79 27.98 -9.62 4.22
CA SER A 79 28.58 -8.28 4.05
C SER A 79 27.78 -7.33 3.15
N GLY A 80 26.79 -7.83 2.44
CA GLY A 80 25.91 -7.05 1.57
C GLY A 80 24.61 -6.56 2.23
N ILE A 81 24.38 -6.91 3.51
CA ILE A 81 23.18 -6.53 4.26
C ILE A 81 23.58 -5.48 5.29
N GLU A 82 23.09 -4.25 5.11
CA GLU A 82 23.32 -3.16 6.05
C GLU A 82 22.38 -3.23 7.26
N THR A 83 21.12 -3.53 6.99
CA THR A 83 20.06 -3.64 8.02
C THR A 83 18.96 -4.57 7.55
N PHE A 84 18.25 -5.17 8.49
CA PHE A 84 17.09 -6.01 8.21
C PHE A 84 16.03 -5.90 9.29
N ALA A 85 14.77 -6.10 8.91
CA ALA A 85 13.64 -6.20 9.83
C ALA A 85 12.92 -7.52 9.63
N LYS A 86 12.59 -8.20 10.74
CA LYS A 86 11.78 -9.41 10.71
C LYS A 86 10.31 -9.06 10.91
N VAL A 87 9.49 -9.46 9.99
CA VAL A 87 8.04 -9.23 10.05
C VAL A 87 7.28 -10.53 9.85
N SER A 88 6.15 -10.67 10.53
CA SER A 88 5.17 -11.69 10.23
C SER A 88 4.09 -11.08 9.34
N MET A 89 3.95 -11.58 8.12
CA MET A 89 2.95 -11.10 7.18
C MET A 89 1.93 -12.20 6.88
N LYS A 90 0.65 -11.91 7.15
CA LYS A 90 -0.46 -12.82 6.86
C LYS A 90 -1.60 -12.06 6.21
N SER A 91 -2.28 -12.73 5.28
CA SER A 91 -3.55 -12.23 4.74
C SER A 91 -4.64 -12.45 5.75
N MET A 92 -5.33 -11.38 6.16
CA MET A 92 -6.40 -11.39 7.15
C MET A 92 -7.59 -10.57 6.66
N ASP A 93 -8.77 -10.89 7.17
CA ASP A 93 -9.98 -10.13 6.91
C ASP A 93 -10.14 -9.04 7.97
N ILE A 94 -10.24 -7.82 7.50
CA ILE A 94 -10.44 -6.63 8.33
C ILE A 94 -11.88 -6.17 8.10
N SER A 95 -12.61 -5.95 9.18
CA SER A 95 -14.01 -5.55 9.11
C SER A 95 -14.34 -4.37 10.00
N SER A 96 -15.28 -3.55 9.52
CA SER A 96 -15.92 -2.50 10.31
C SER A 96 -17.41 -2.46 9.94
N GLY A 97 -18.26 -2.75 10.90
CA GLY A 97 -19.70 -2.91 10.67
C GLY A 97 -19.99 -4.00 9.63
N SER A 98 -20.59 -3.65 8.50
CA SER A 98 -20.90 -4.57 7.39
C SER A 98 -19.80 -4.66 6.33
N ASN A 99 -18.80 -3.78 6.39
CA ASN A 99 -17.74 -3.73 5.40
C ASN A 99 -16.62 -4.71 5.80
N VAL A 100 -16.24 -5.57 4.87
CA VAL A 100 -15.14 -6.53 5.05
C VAL A 100 -14.18 -6.38 3.87
N ARG A 101 -12.88 -6.36 4.16
CA ARG A 101 -11.80 -6.32 3.17
C ARG A 101 -10.64 -7.19 3.62
N THR A 102 -10.07 -7.89 2.68
CA THR A 102 -8.84 -8.65 2.93
C THR A 102 -7.62 -7.76 2.76
N ALA A 103 -6.70 -7.80 3.73
CA ALA A 103 -5.45 -7.06 3.70
C ALA A 103 -4.28 -7.91 4.21
N TYR A 104 -3.07 -7.51 3.87
CA TYR A 104 -1.88 -8.07 4.49
C TYR A 104 -1.64 -7.39 5.84
N THR A 105 -1.77 -8.17 6.90
CA THR A 105 -1.41 -7.72 8.25
C THR A 105 0.06 -8.01 8.49
N VAL A 106 0.79 -6.95 8.78
CA VAL A 106 2.24 -6.96 9.05
C VAL A 106 2.44 -6.70 10.51
N VAL A 107 2.98 -7.70 11.21
CA VAL A 107 3.32 -7.62 12.63
C VAL A 107 4.83 -7.59 12.76
N CYS A 108 5.36 -6.57 13.42
CA CYS A 108 6.79 -6.42 13.66
C CYS A 108 7.08 -6.41 15.15
N LYS A 109 8.12 -7.13 15.58
CA LYS A 109 8.60 -7.09 16.98
C LYS A 109 9.54 -5.91 17.24
N ASP A 110 10.22 -5.44 16.20
CA ASP A 110 11.16 -4.33 16.24
C ASP A 110 10.64 -3.19 15.36
N ALA A 111 9.86 -2.30 15.96
CA ALA A 111 9.28 -1.16 15.28
C ALA A 111 10.35 -0.25 14.66
N GLN A 112 11.48 -0.03 15.35
CA GLN A 112 12.55 0.85 14.87
C GLN A 112 13.23 0.29 13.62
N ALA A 113 13.44 -1.02 13.56
CA ALA A 113 13.99 -1.68 12.38
C ALA A 113 13.04 -1.52 11.18
N LEU A 114 11.72 -1.67 11.38
CA LEU A 114 10.74 -1.49 10.31
C LEU A 114 10.63 -0.02 9.88
N GLU A 115 10.65 0.92 10.81
CA GLU A 115 10.63 2.37 10.53
C GLU A 115 11.87 2.87 9.78
N SER A 116 13.00 2.20 9.91
CA SER A 116 14.20 2.50 9.09
C SER A 116 14.02 2.12 7.62
N MET A 117 13.09 1.21 7.31
CA MET A 117 12.84 0.64 5.99
C MET A 117 11.52 1.12 5.37
N MET A 118 10.65 1.72 6.16
CA MET A 118 9.35 2.22 5.71
C MET A 118 9.02 3.55 6.36
N VAL A 119 8.38 4.42 5.58
CA VAL A 119 7.88 5.71 6.09
C VAL A 119 6.38 5.64 6.25
N PHE A 120 5.93 5.67 7.49
CA PHE A 120 4.51 5.80 7.83
C PHE A 120 4.14 7.28 7.85
N GLN A 121 3.47 7.77 6.82
CA GLN A 121 3.13 9.19 6.72
C GLN A 121 1.72 9.43 6.18
N SER A 122 1.15 10.57 6.54
CA SER A 122 -0.09 11.06 5.93
C SER A 122 0.16 11.59 4.52
N ARG A 123 -0.68 11.23 3.56
CA ARG A 123 -0.60 11.75 2.19
C ARG A 123 -0.78 13.26 2.11
N THR A 124 -1.70 13.80 2.90
CA THR A 124 -2.10 15.21 2.86
C THR A 124 -1.17 16.11 3.64
N THR A 125 -0.82 15.73 4.86
CA THR A 125 -0.03 16.58 5.78
C THR A 125 1.46 16.28 5.74
N LYS A 126 1.85 15.14 5.17
CA LYS A 126 3.23 14.60 5.20
C LYS A 126 3.80 14.45 6.61
N LYS A 127 2.91 14.42 7.61
CA LYS A 127 3.28 14.09 8.98
C LYS A 127 3.64 12.62 9.06
N THR A 128 4.79 12.32 9.61
CA THR A 128 5.24 10.96 9.90
C THR A 128 4.64 10.45 11.21
N TYR A 129 4.41 9.15 11.26
CA TYR A 129 3.90 8.43 12.41
C TYR A 129 4.90 7.38 12.85
N GLU A 130 4.91 7.07 14.13
CA GLU A 130 5.66 5.96 14.70
C GLU A 130 4.72 4.76 14.87
N LEU A 131 5.27 3.56 14.75
CA LEU A 131 4.54 2.32 15.01
C LEU A 131 4.53 2.07 16.52
N THR A 132 3.35 2.13 17.13
CA THR A 132 3.17 1.98 18.57
C THR A 132 2.18 0.86 18.88
N ASP A 133 2.17 0.41 20.14
CA ASP A 133 1.21 -0.60 20.63
C ASP A 133 -0.21 -0.03 20.86
N ASP A 134 -0.43 1.26 20.61
CA ASP A 134 -1.71 1.92 20.86
C ASP A 134 -2.81 1.56 19.86
N GLY A 135 -2.46 0.95 18.73
CA GLY A 135 -3.40 0.57 17.69
C GLY A 135 -2.75 0.10 16.42
N VAL A 136 -3.50 0.14 15.33
CA VAL A 136 -3.04 -0.28 14.02
C VAL A 136 -2.93 0.91 13.07
N ILE A 137 -1.97 0.85 12.15
CA ILE A 137 -1.87 1.79 11.04
C ILE A 137 -2.48 1.15 9.80
N LEU A 138 -3.51 1.79 9.25
CA LEU A 138 -4.17 1.35 8.01
C LEU A 138 -3.65 2.12 6.81
N THR A 139 -3.61 1.47 5.65
CA THR A 139 -3.44 2.19 4.39
C THR A 139 -4.70 2.99 4.05
N GLU A 140 -4.55 4.17 3.42
CA GLU A 140 -5.63 5.10 3.10
C GLU A 140 -6.79 4.44 2.33
N GLN A 141 -6.47 3.65 1.31
CA GLN A 141 -7.48 2.93 0.53
C GLN A 141 -8.25 1.91 1.35
N MET A 142 -7.58 1.29 2.34
CA MET A 142 -8.22 0.35 3.24
C MET A 142 -9.17 1.07 4.19
N ALA A 143 -8.75 2.16 4.79
CA ALA A 143 -9.56 2.99 5.66
C ALA A 143 -10.82 3.52 4.93
N GLU A 144 -10.66 4.01 3.69
CA GLU A 144 -11.76 4.44 2.84
C GLU A 144 -12.73 3.30 2.50
N ALA A 145 -12.20 2.12 2.12
CA ALA A 145 -13.03 0.96 1.77
C ALA A 145 -13.81 0.37 2.93
N LEU A 146 -13.32 0.53 4.16
CA LEU A 146 -14.00 0.15 5.40
C LEU A 146 -14.91 1.26 5.95
N GLY A 147 -14.70 2.50 5.52
CA GLY A 147 -15.40 3.69 6.03
C GLY A 147 -14.96 4.07 7.44
N VAL A 148 -13.67 3.91 7.77
CA VAL A 148 -13.09 4.20 9.08
C VAL A 148 -12.00 5.26 8.98
N GLY A 149 -11.75 5.94 10.10
CA GLY A 149 -10.69 6.92 10.28
C GLY A 149 -9.91 6.70 11.56
N GLU A 150 -9.00 7.61 11.87
CA GLU A 150 -8.23 7.58 13.12
C GLU A 150 -9.17 7.63 14.34
N GLY A 151 -8.96 6.76 15.31
CA GLY A 151 -9.76 6.58 16.51
C GLY A 151 -10.93 5.59 16.38
N ASP A 152 -11.28 5.16 15.17
CA ASP A 152 -12.29 4.13 14.95
C ASP A 152 -11.76 2.74 15.29
N THR A 153 -12.67 1.79 15.39
CA THR A 153 -12.33 0.41 15.74
C THR A 153 -12.55 -0.52 14.56
N VAL A 154 -11.60 -1.40 14.31
CA VAL A 154 -11.68 -2.46 13.31
C VAL A 154 -11.54 -3.83 13.96
N SER A 155 -12.12 -4.83 13.33
CA SER A 155 -12.01 -6.24 13.73
C SER A 155 -11.15 -6.98 12.72
N ILE A 156 -10.13 -7.67 13.19
CA ILE A 156 -9.14 -8.42 12.42
C ILE A 156 -9.38 -9.90 12.65
N THR A 157 -9.61 -10.65 11.57
CA THR A 157 -9.91 -12.07 11.63
C THR A 157 -8.93 -12.87 10.76
N SER A 158 -8.32 -13.89 11.34
CA SER A 158 -7.42 -14.82 10.64
C SER A 158 -8.09 -16.19 10.50
N GLY A 159 -8.66 -16.47 9.33
CA GLY A 159 -9.36 -17.72 9.05
C GLY A 159 -10.53 -17.95 10.02
N GLU A 160 -10.54 -19.11 10.70
CA GLU A 160 -11.59 -19.50 11.67
C GLU A 160 -11.32 -18.99 13.11
N ASN A 161 -10.26 -18.23 13.32
CA ASN A 161 -9.94 -17.72 14.65
C ASN A 161 -10.93 -16.65 15.10
N ALA A 162 -11.02 -16.46 16.42
CA ALA A 162 -11.81 -15.38 17.00
C ALA A 162 -11.28 -14.02 16.51
N PRO A 163 -12.18 -13.06 16.19
CA PRO A 163 -11.77 -11.73 15.77
C PRO A 163 -11.06 -10.98 16.90
N VAL A 164 -10.01 -10.27 16.54
CA VAL A 164 -9.29 -9.36 17.42
C VAL A 164 -9.69 -7.93 17.08
N THR A 165 -10.06 -7.16 18.09
CA THR A 165 -10.46 -5.76 17.91
C THR A 165 -9.25 -4.85 18.12
N ALA A 166 -9.03 -3.93 17.19
CA ALA A 166 -7.96 -2.95 17.28
C ALA A 166 -8.48 -1.54 16.95
N VAL A 167 -7.87 -0.52 17.56
CA VAL A 167 -8.14 0.88 17.24
C VAL A 167 -7.26 1.32 16.07
N VAL A 168 -7.80 2.09 15.16
CA VAL A 168 -7.03 2.72 14.08
C VAL A 168 -6.26 3.90 14.66
N ALA A 169 -4.98 3.72 14.91
CA ALA A 169 -4.12 4.78 15.43
C ALA A 169 -3.87 5.84 14.34
N HIS A 170 -3.48 5.40 13.13
CA HIS A 170 -3.18 6.29 12.02
C HIS A 170 -3.61 5.71 10.68
N VAL A 171 -3.79 6.61 9.70
CA VAL A 171 -4.04 6.27 8.30
C VAL A 171 -2.86 6.78 7.47
N MET A 172 -2.19 5.86 6.77
CA MET A 172 -0.96 6.16 6.03
C MET A 172 -1.17 6.18 4.51
N GLU A 173 -0.33 6.97 3.85
CA GLU A 173 -0.17 6.97 2.40
C GLU A 173 0.37 5.63 1.91
N ASN A 174 -0.31 5.00 0.96
CA ASN A 174 0.17 3.80 0.28
C ASN A 174 -0.53 3.65 -1.08
N TYR A 175 0.20 3.25 -2.11
CA TYR A 175 -0.31 3.19 -3.48
C TYR A 175 -0.49 1.76 -4.00
N LEU A 176 0.16 0.79 -3.38
CA LEU A 176 0.13 -0.60 -3.80
C LEU A 176 -0.35 -1.49 -2.67
N MET A 177 -1.32 -2.34 -2.96
CA MET A 177 -1.91 -3.30 -2.02
C MET A 177 -2.56 -2.65 -0.78
N HIS A 178 -3.13 -3.51 0.06
CA HIS A 178 -3.76 -3.12 1.31
C HIS A 178 -2.99 -3.73 2.47
N TYR A 179 -2.51 -2.87 3.36
CA TYR A 179 -1.76 -3.30 4.53
C TYR A 179 -2.37 -2.79 5.81
N VAL A 180 -2.15 -3.55 6.87
CA VAL A 180 -2.39 -3.21 8.27
C VAL A 180 -1.10 -3.46 9.02
N TYR A 181 -0.54 -2.46 9.66
CA TYR A 181 0.69 -2.55 10.45
C TYR A 181 0.37 -2.50 11.94
N MET A 182 1.02 -3.39 12.72
CA MET A 182 0.89 -3.49 14.17
C MET A 182 2.17 -4.02 14.81
#